data_5a6f4533647ba5015f750377706c7557
#
_entry.id   5a6f4533647ba5015f750377706c7557
#
_cell.length_a   1.000
_cell.length_b   1.000
_cell.length_c   1.000
_cell.angle_alpha   90.00
_cell.angle_beta   90.00
_cell.angle_gamma   90.00
#
_symmetry.space_group_name_H-M   'P 1'
#
loop_
_entity.id
_entity.type
_entity.pdbx_description
1 polymer ?
#
loop_
_entity_poly.entity_id
_entity_poly.type
_entity_poly.pdbx_seq_one_letter_code
_entity_poly.pdbx_strand_id
1 'polypeptide(L)'
;MRKSPFVLLLVVSFLCFVHVRAQVNSFCQAHADKLYCKIPSLFGEAVVNPLQPLDEALATQLTLVPLASPASGIVYTKNPAIKLPVPSGTETFGPVLTERGETLYTKKLFVAATYQRFRFDSLDGINLKRIPMIFEFCTDAGQCGPIATIVRTDAHLNQYALFGTFGVTSWLDTSVALPILNVTVAANGVDCVQPYCSFTTPGGETISFQNAQVSGSATGIGDVVLRAKATALASGKFKLAVGCDLRLPSGDSLNFLGAGSVGVKAFEAVSRSGRFSPHLNVAYQWNGDSLLAGAVPGEKGNMPEILSYAVGADMAAVKNFTVSADFLGEHVLNAARLAQVTTLGLPNTALAVGNFDTARGALGFKWKPVKDMLVSGNILAKFDHNGLHHTAVPLVGISYTF
;
A
#
# COMPACT_ATOMS: atom_id res chain seq x y z
N MET A 1 35.96 -2.50 29.95
CA MET A 1 36.31 -2.01 28.58
C MET A 1 35.49 -2.80 27.56
N ARG A 2 34.36 -2.27 27.12
CA ARG A 2 33.52 -2.88 26.07
C ARG A 2 33.79 -2.12 24.77
N LYS A 3 34.30 -2.83 23.75
CA LYS A 3 34.52 -2.31 22.43
C LYS A 3 33.19 -2.34 21.66
N SER A 4 32.73 -1.16 21.29
CA SER A 4 31.61 -0.97 20.34
C SER A 4 32.10 -1.31 18.92
N PRO A 5 31.34 -2.06 18.11
CA PRO A 5 31.68 -2.20 16.71
C PRO A 5 31.23 -0.96 15.95
N PHE A 6 32.17 -0.19 15.47
CA PHE A 6 31.97 0.83 14.43
C PHE A 6 31.51 0.12 13.15
N VAL A 7 30.26 0.32 12.77
CA VAL A 7 29.78 -0.02 11.42
C VAL A 7 30.34 1.05 10.50
N LEU A 8 31.31 0.66 9.73
CA LEU A 8 31.91 1.47 8.66
C LEU A 8 30.90 1.56 7.51
N LEU A 9 30.17 2.68 7.46
CA LEU A 9 29.30 3.02 6.33
C LEU A 9 30.22 3.41 5.16
N LEU A 10 30.48 2.46 4.25
CA LEU A 10 31.18 2.71 3.00
C LEU A 10 30.19 3.44 2.08
N VAL A 11 30.19 4.77 2.13
CA VAL A 11 29.56 5.61 1.10
C VAL A 11 30.45 5.51 -0.13
N VAL A 12 30.16 4.54 -0.98
CA VAL A 12 30.72 4.49 -2.33
C VAL A 12 29.98 5.55 -3.14
N SER A 13 30.53 6.76 -3.17
CA SER A 13 30.16 7.79 -4.13
C SER A 13 30.59 7.34 -5.53
N PHE A 14 29.81 6.44 -6.12
CA PHE A 14 29.89 6.22 -7.55
C PHE A 14 29.20 7.42 -8.23
N LEU A 15 29.97 8.45 -8.55
CA LEU A 15 29.67 9.38 -9.62
C LEU A 15 29.72 8.58 -10.94
N CYS A 16 28.77 7.69 -11.14
CA CYS A 16 28.45 7.21 -12.46
C CYS A 16 27.73 8.36 -13.17
N PHE A 17 28.49 9.19 -13.87
CA PHE A 17 27.96 9.97 -14.98
C PHE A 17 27.46 8.95 -16.02
N VAL A 18 26.21 8.54 -15.86
CA VAL A 18 25.53 7.80 -16.92
C VAL A 18 25.36 8.81 -18.04
N HIS A 19 26.13 8.66 -19.10
CA HIS A 19 25.91 9.35 -20.36
C HIS A 19 24.59 8.82 -20.91
N VAL A 20 23.50 9.46 -20.52
CA VAL A 20 22.16 9.17 -21.05
C VAL A 20 22.13 9.78 -22.44
N ARG A 21 22.49 9.00 -23.46
CA ARG A 21 21.99 9.28 -24.79
C ARG A 21 20.48 9.25 -24.70
N ALA A 22 19.80 10.27 -25.25
CA ALA A 22 18.35 10.30 -25.37
C ALA A 22 17.88 9.12 -26.23
N GLN A 23 17.90 7.94 -25.65
CA GLN A 23 17.29 6.75 -26.24
C GLN A 23 15.87 6.72 -25.72
N VAL A 24 14.97 7.10 -26.61
CA VAL A 24 13.51 6.99 -26.40
C VAL A 24 13.23 5.63 -25.78
N ASN A 25 12.63 5.64 -24.58
CA ASN A 25 12.25 4.39 -23.96
C ASN A 25 11.12 3.76 -24.76
N SER A 26 11.45 2.79 -25.60
CA SER A 26 10.53 2.11 -26.51
C SER A 26 9.34 1.49 -25.77
N PHE A 27 9.51 1.12 -24.50
CA PHE A 27 8.43 0.59 -23.66
C PHE A 27 7.35 1.65 -23.43
N CYS A 28 7.71 2.83 -22.96
CA CYS A 28 6.74 3.88 -22.69
C CYS A 28 6.18 4.53 -23.97
N GLN A 29 6.89 4.49 -25.08
CA GLN A 29 6.31 4.85 -26.39
C GLN A 29 5.16 3.91 -26.77
N ALA A 30 5.36 2.60 -26.59
CA ALA A 30 4.32 1.60 -26.86
C ALA A 30 3.14 1.65 -25.86
N HIS A 31 3.33 2.26 -24.70
CA HIS A 31 2.37 2.33 -23.59
C HIS A 31 2.07 3.77 -23.14
N ALA A 32 2.12 4.73 -24.03
CA ALA A 32 1.96 6.15 -23.70
C ALA A 32 0.60 6.52 -23.09
N ASP A 33 -0.43 5.68 -23.31
CA ASP A 33 -1.74 5.79 -22.69
C ASP A 33 -1.76 5.39 -21.22
N LYS A 34 -0.79 4.60 -20.73
CA LYS A 34 -0.71 4.07 -19.38
C LYS A 34 -0.22 5.09 -18.36
N LEU A 35 -0.83 5.09 -17.16
CA LEU A 35 -0.47 6.03 -16.09
C LEU A 35 1.00 5.93 -15.68
N TYR A 36 1.55 4.72 -15.62
CA TYR A 36 2.96 4.47 -15.34
C TYR A 36 3.90 5.23 -16.28
N CYS A 37 3.60 5.25 -17.58
CA CYS A 37 4.43 5.91 -18.58
C CYS A 37 4.21 7.44 -18.68
N LYS A 38 3.14 7.97 -18.09
CA LYS A 38 2.91 9.42 -18.05
C LYS A 38 3.88 10.14 -17.11
N ILE A 39 4.29 9.54 -16.00
CA ILE A 39 5.23 10.15 -15.06
C ILE A 39 6.62 10.31 -15.67
N PRO A 40 7.26 9.29 -16.24
CA PRO A 40 8.54 9.43 -16.93
C PRO A 40 8.51 10.46 -18.07
N SER A 41 7.40 10.61 -18.78
CA SER A 41 7.28 11.55 -19.90
C SER A 41 7.43 13.03 -19.50
N LEU A 42 7.28 13.37 -18.20
CA LEU A 42 7.59 14.72 -17.69
C LEU A 42 9.07 15.10 -17.83
N PHE A 43 9.96 14.11 -17.81
CA PHE A 43 11.41 14.28 -17.82
C PHE A 43 11.99 14.05 -19.22
N GLY A 44 11.13 14.09 -20.26
CA GLY A 44 11.50 13.69 -21.61
C GLY A 44 11.69 12.18 -21.69
N GLU A 45 12.55 11.75 -22.59
CA GLU A 45 12.81 10.33 -22.83
C GLU A 45 13.89 9.77 -21.89
N ALA A 46 13.79 10.08 -20.60
CA ALA A 46 14.74 9.63 -19.60
C ALA A 46 14.81 8.10 -19.53
N VAL A 47 16.02 7.56 -19.53
CA VAL A 47 16.27 6.11 -19.42
C VAL A 47 15.91 5.60 -18.03
N VAL A 48 15.98 6.43 -17.01
CA VAL A 48 15.67 6.09 -15.62
C VAL A 48 14.41 6.86 -15.19
N ASN A 49 13.51 6.17 -14.52
CA ASN A 49 12.34 6.82 -13.91
C ASN A 49 12.74 7.47 -12.57
N PRO A 50 12.89 8.81 -12.49
CA PRO A 50 13.32 9.46 -11.27
C PRO A 50 12.28 9.45 -10.15
N LEU A 51 11.02 9.10 -10.46
CA LEU A 51 9.94 8.91 -9.49
C LEU A 51 9.58 7.43 -9.27
N GLN A 52 10.45 6.48 -9.67
CA GLN A 52 10.25 5.04 -9.42
C GLN A 52 9.88 4.72 -7.95
N PRO A 53 10.42 5.38 -6.90
CA PRO A 53 9.97 5.13 -5.54
C PRO A 53 8.50 5.48 -5.30
N LEU A 54 7.92 6.43 -6.04
CA LEU A 54 6.49 6.70 -5.96
C LEU A 54 5.68 5.57 -6.60
N ASP A 55 6.12 5.04 -7.74
CA ASP A 55 5.47 3.92 -8.41
C ASP A 55 5.49 2.66 -7.55
N GLU A 56 6.65 2.32 -6.97
CA GLU A 56 6.80 1.21 -6.05
C GLU A 56 6.00 1.41 -4.76
N ALA A 57 5.99 2.63 -4.20
CA ALA A 57 5.22 2.94 -3.00
C ALA A 57 3.71 2.83 -3.24
N LEU A 58 3.21 3.24 -4.42
CA LEU A 58 1.82 3.03 -4.83
C LEU A 58 1.52 1.53 -4.96
N ALA A 59 2.39 0.77 -5.65
CA ALA A 59 2.26 -0.67 -5.77
C ALA A 59 2.26 -1.37 -4.39
N THR A 60 3.17 -0.98 -3.50
CA THR A 60 3.24 -1.48 -2.13
C THR A 60 1.95 -1.15 -1.36
N GLN A 61 1.45 0.08 -1.47
CA GLN A 61 0.17 0.45 -0.86
C GLN A 61 -0.98 -0.44 -1.33
N LEU A 62 -1.04 -0.77 -2.62
CA LEU A 62 -2.04 -1.70 -3.17
C LEU A 62 -1.93 -3.11 -2.57
N THR A 63 -0.73 -3.55 -2.18
CA THR A 63 -0.54 -4.85 -1.52
C THR A 63 -0.96 -4.86 -0.06
N LEU A 64 -0.94 -3.69 0.59
CA LEU A 64 -1.25 -3.49 2.01
C LEU A 64 -2.71 -3.15 2.27
N VAL A 65 -3.51 -3.11 1.22
CA VAL A 65 -4.94 -2.82 1.37
C VAL A 65 -5.53 -3.76 2.40
N PRO A 66 -6.08 -3.23 3.51
CA PRO A 66 -6.68 -4.06 4.52
C PRO A 66 -7.88 -4.79 3.93
N LEU A 67 -7.81 -6.10 3.88
CA LEU A 67 -8.99 -6.91 3.64
C LEU A 67 -9.85 -6.84 4.91
N ALA A 68 -11.13 -6.51 4.78
CA ALA A 68 -12.05 -6.60 5.90
C ALA A 68 -11.99 -8.03 6.45
N SER A 69 -11.79 -8.17 7.77
CA SER A 69 -11.71 -9.49 8.38
C SER A 69 -13.03 -10.24 8.21
N PRO A 70 -13.05 -11.42 7.61
CA PRO A 70 -14.26 -12.23 7.48
C PRO A 70 -14.80 -12.70 8.83
N ALA A 71 -13.93 -12.92 9.81
CA ALA A 71 -14.34 -13.20 11.19
C ALA A 71 -14.78 -11.93 11.94
N SER A 72 -14.73 -10.77 11.31
CA SER A 72 -15.27 -9.53 11.83
C SER A 72 -16.79 -9.40 11.57
N GLY A 73 -17.46 -10.52 11.38
CA GLY A 73 -18.90 -10.66 11.30
C GLY A 73 -19.50 -11.36 12.53
N ILE A 74 -20.71 -11.85 12.36
CA ILE A 74 -21.38 -12.67 13.38
C ILE A 74 -20.80 -14.08 13.28
N VAL A 75 -20.02 -14.47 14.29
CA VAL A 75 -19.49 -15.83 14.40
C VAL A 75 -20.54 -16.76 15.00
N TYR A 76 -20.69 -17.95 14.45
CA TYR A 76 -21.61 -18.96 14.92
C TYR A 76 -20.89 -20.10 15.63
N THR A 77 -21.51 -20.66 16.65
CA THR A 77 -21.06 -21.87 17.34
C THR A 77 -22.19 -22.89 17.41
N LYS A 78 -21.87 -24.17 17.46
CA LYS A 78 -22.88 -25.20 17.63
C LYS A 78 -23.39 -25.19 19.07
N ASN A 79 -24.68 -24.97 19.25
CA ASN A 79 -25.31 -25.12 20.56
C ASN A 79 -25.42 -26.63 20.90
N PRO A 80 -24.85 -27.11 22.02
CA PRO A 80 -24.86 -28.53 22.37
C PRO A 80 -26.29 -29.10 22.57
N ALA A 81 -27.22 -28.29 23.06
CA ALA A 81 -28.57 -28.71 23.38
C ALA A 81 -29.45 -28.90 22.13
N ILE A 82 -29.38 -27.95 21.19
CA ILE A 82 -30.25 -27.96 19.99
C ILE A 82 -29.53 -28.42 18.72
N LYS A 83 -28.22 -28.66 18.81
CA LYS A 83 -27.33 -29.06 17.70
C LYS A 83 -27.35 -28.11 16.48
N LEU A 84 -27.92 -26.91 16.63
CA LEU A 84 -27.98 -25.89 15.58
C LEU A 84 -26.90 -24.82 15.79
N PRO A 85 -26.44 -24.18 14.70
CA PRO A 85 -25.54 -23.02 14.79
C PRO A 85 -26.31 -21.85 15.41
N VAL A 86 -25.78 -21.33 16.51
CA VAL A 86 -26.25 -20.12 17.17
C VAL A 86 -25.16 -19.06 17.10
N PRO A 87 -25.49 -17.77 17.08
CA PRO A 87 -24.48 -16.73 17.20
C PRO A 87 -23.59 -17.01 18.42
N SER A 88 -22.28 -17.03 18.19
CA SER A 88 -21.31 -17.20 19.26
C SER A 88 -21.60 -16.17 20.35
N GLY A 89 -21.47 -16.56 21.62
CA GLY A 89 -21.61 -15.65 22.74
C GLY A 89 -20.52 -14.57 22.85
N THR A 90 -19.83 -14.27 21.73
CA THR A 90 -19.00 -13.08 21.62
C THR A 90 -19.90 -11.86 21.67
N GLU A 91 -19.73 -11.05 22.67
CA GLU A 91 -20.55 -9.84 22.85
C GLU A 91 -20.16 -8.73 21.87
N THR A 92 -19.03 -8.87 21.14
CA THR A 92 -18.54 -7.93 20.14
C THR A 92 -18.68 -8.46 18.71
N PHE A 93 -18.74 -7.54 17.73
CA PHE A 93 -18.76 -7.88 16.29
C PHE A 93 -17.34 -7.90 15.68
N GLY A 94 -16.32 -7.71 16.49
CA GLY A 94 -14.93 -7.75 16.09
C GLY A 94 -14.35 -6.48 15.47
N PRO A 95 -13.04 -6.47 15.27
CA PRO A 95 -12.33 -5.34 14.69
C PRO A 95 -12.75 -5.12 13.23
N VAL A 96 -12.40 -3.96 12.67
CA VAL A 96 -12.70 -3.63 11.27
C VAL A 96 -11.53 -4.05 10.37
N LEU A 97 -10.29 -3.76 10.77
CA LEU A 97 -9.08 -3.92 9.95
C LEU A 97 -8.21 -5.12 10.32
N THR A 98 -8.35 -5.65 11.52
CA THR A 98 -7.52 -6.73 12.05
C THR A 98 -8.28 -8.06 12.10
N GLU A 99 -7.57 -9.16 12.27
CA GLU A 99 -8.15 -10.50 12.28
C GLU A 99 -8.41 -11.02 13.70
N ARG A 100 -9.41 -11.88 13.83
CA ARG A 100 -9.68 -12.67 15.01
C ARG A 100 -9.23 -14.12 14.84
N GLY A 101 -9.02 -14.82 15.95
CA GLY A 101 -8.75 -16.26 15.97
C GLY A 101 -9.94 -17.14 15.62
N GLU A 102 -11.15 -16.57 15.52
CA GLU A 102 -12.35 -17.30 15.13
C GLU A 102 -12.50 -17.45 13.63
N THR A 103 -13.14 -18.56 13.23
CA THR A 103 -13.65 -18.83 11.88
C THR A 103 -15.17 -18.63 11.84
N LEU A 104 -15.74 -18.59 10.64
CA LEU A 104 -17.16 -18.30 10.43
C LEU A 104 -17.96 -19.53 10.83
N TYR A 105 -18.04 -20.55 10.73
CA TYR A 105 -18.77 -21.77 10.99
C TYR A 105 -19.18 -22.48 9.69
N THR A 106 -19.27 -23.81 9.78
CA THR A 106 -19.60 -24.69 8.66
C THR A 106 -20.85 -24.25 7.89
N LYS A 107 -20.73 -24.14 6.57
CA LYS A 107 -21.78 -23.78 5.62
C LYS A 107 -22.35 -22.35 5.79
N LYS A 108 -21.68 -21.48 6.52
CA LYS A 108 -22.00 -20.07 6.57
C LYS A 108 -21.32 -19.32 5.45
N LEU A 109 -22.04 -18.38 4.85
CA LEU A 109 -21.53 -17.49 3.83
C LEU A 109 -21.58 -16.06 4.37
N PHE A 110 -20.45 -15.40 4.39
CA PHE A 110 -20.32 -13.97 4.70
C PHE A 110 -20.02 -13.22 3.39
N VAL A 111 -20.74 -12.13 3.15
CA VAL A 111 -20.45 -11.22 2.06
C VAL A 111 -20.32 -9.81 2.62
N ALA A 112 -19.40 -9.03 2.06
CA ALA A 112 -19.21 -7.65 2.45
C ALA A 112 -18.79 -6.78 1.26
N ALA A 113 -19.11 -5.50 1.37
CA ALA A 113 -18.63 -4.46 0.50
C ALA A 113 -18.04 -3.34 1.36
N THR A 114 -16.87 -2.83 1.00
CA THR A 114 -16.22 -1.71 1.69
C THR A 114 -15.79 -0.65 0.69
N TYR A 115 -15.70 0.59 1.16
CA TYR A 115 -15.14 1.71 0.42
C TYR A 115 -14.09 2.40 1.29
N GLN A 116 -12.94 2.72 0.68
CA GLN A 116 -11.85 3.50 1.27
C GLN A 116 -11.35 4.54 0.29
N ARG A 117 -10.85 5.67 0.82
CA ARG A 117 -10.24 6.72 0.01
C ARG A 117 -8.91 7.13 0.60
N PHE A 118 -7.86 7.00 -0.22
CA PHE A 118 -6.52 7.45 0.09
C PHE A 118 -6.19 8.75 -0.66
N ARG A 119 -5.62 9.71 0.05
CA ARG A 119 -5.01 10.91 -0.50
C ARG A 119 -3.59 10.97 0.03
N PHE A 120 -2.65 10.91 -0.88
CA PHE A 120 -1.24 10.91 -0.51
C PHE A 120 -0.69 12.34 -0.53
N ASP A 121 0.10 12.69 0.46
CA ASP A 121 0.66 14.03 0.65
C ASP A 121 2.18 14.06 0.69
N SER A 122 2.83 12.97 1.11
CA SER A 122 4.29 12.87 1.14
C SER A 122 4.78 11.45 0.92
N LEU A 123 6.03 11.33 0.48
CA LEU A 123 6.78 10.09 0.40
C LEU A 123 8.12 10.29 1.09
N ASP A 124 8.41 9.47 2.10
CA ASP A 124 9.62 9.58 2.94
C ASP A 124 9.85 10.98 3.54
N GLY A 125 8.75 11.65 3.92
CA GLY A 125 8.76 13.01 4.45
C GLY A 125 8.91 14.12 3.40
N ILE A 126 9.11 13.77 2.14
CA ILE A 126 9.14 14.72 1.03
C ILE A 126 7.72 15.01 0.58
N ASN A 127 7.33 16.29 0.63
CA ASN A 127 5.99 16.68 0.20
C ASN A 127 5.81 16.47 -1.30
N LEU A 128 4.81 15.66 -1.69
CA LEU A 128 4.53 15.33 -3.09
C LEU A 128 4.20 16.57 -3.94
N LYS A 129 3.76 17.66 -3.33
CA LYS A 129 3.51 18.93 -4.02
C LYS A 129 4.75 19.82 -4.15
N ARG A 130 5.92 19.36 -3.66
CA ARG A 130 7.17 20.11 -3.70
C ARG A 130 8.37 19.17 -3.66
N ILE A 131 8.57 18.40 -4.71
CA ILE A 131 9.70 17.48 -4.85
C ILE A 131 10.82 18.24 -5.58
N PRO A 132 11.92 18.64 -4.91
CA PRO A 132 13.04 19.28 -5.58
C PRO A 132 13.82 18.25 -6.38
N MET A 133 14.07 18.50 -7.66
CA MET A 133 14.78 17.59 -8.55
C MET A 133 15.82 18.35 -9.37
N ILE A 134 17.02 17.81 -9.42
CA ILE A 134 18.08 18.26 -10.31
C ILE A 134 18.47 17.06 -11.18
N PHE A 135 18.35 17.22 -12.47
CA PHE A 135 18.72 16.17 -13.45
C PHE A 135 19.58 16.79 -14.53
N GLU A 136 20.37 15.95 -15.17
CA GLU A 136 21.20 16.34 -16.30
C GLU A 136 20.37 16.17 -17.58
N PHE A 137 20.19 17.27 -18.30
CA PHE A 137 19.53 17.24 -19.61
C PHE A 137 20.62 17.27 -20.70
N CYS A 138 20.50 16.39 -21.67
CA CYS A 138 21.44 16.30 -22.78
C CYS A 138 20.76 16.58 -24.13
N THR A 139 21.43 17.31 -25.00
CA THR A 139 21.00 17.50 -26.38
C THR A 139 21.30 16.25 -27.23
N ASP A 140 20.73 16.14 -28.40
CA ASP A 140 21.03 15.08 -29.38
C ASP A 140 22.51 15.04 -29.76
N ALA A 141 23.21 16.18 -29.69
CA ALA A 141 24.64 16.29 -29.91
C ALA A 141 25.49 15.82 -28.70
N GLY A 142 24.86 15.33 -27.64
CA GLY A 142 25.52 14.83 -26.42
C GLY A 142 26.08 15.94 -25.51
N GLN A 143 25.63 17.17 -25.64
CA GLN A 143 25.97 18.28 -24.76
C GLN A 143 24.99 18.34 -23.61
N CYS A 144 25.48 18.22 -22.39
CA CYS A 144 24.66 18.08 -21.19
C CYS A 144 24.81 19.27 -20.24
N GLY A 145 23.74 19.60 -19.53
CA GLY A 145 23.76 20.58 -18.46
C GLY A 145 22.70 20.32 -17.39
N PRO A 146 22.91 20.81 -16.17
CA PRO A 146 21.98 20.61 -15.08
C PRO A 146 20.75 21.48 -15.24
N ILE A 147 19.57 20.87 -15.04
CA ILE A 147 18.29 21.55 -14.90
C ILE A 147 17.75 21.25 -13.50
N ALA A 148 17.41 22.32 -12.77
CA ALA A 148 16.78 22.22 -11.45
C ALA A 148 15.30 22.63 -11.51
N THR A 149 14.42 21.77 -11.02
CA THR A 149 12.98 22.00 -11.02
C THR A 149 12.32 21.54 -9.73
N ILE A 150 11.12 22.00 -9.49
CA ILE A 150 10.22 21.48 -8.46
C ILE A 150 9.10 20.74 -9.16
N VAL A 151 9.01 19.45 -8.88
CA VAL A 151 7.93 18.60 -9.38
C VAL A 151 6.80 18.57 -8.35
N ARG A 152 5.58 18.73 -8.82
CA ARG A 152 4.35 18.56 -8.03
C ARG A 152 3.63 17.33 -8.51
N THR A 153 3.35 16.40 -7.60
CA THR A 153 2.55 15.23 -7.88
C THR A 153 1.30 15.21 -7.02
N ASP A 154 0.23 14.67 -7.56
CA ASP A 154 -1.03 14.43 -6.86
C ASP A 154 -1.46 13.00 -7.15
N ALA A 155 -1.63 12.18 -6.11
CA ALA A 155 -2.01 10.80 -6.25
C ALA A 155 -3.18 10.49 -5.31
N HIS A 156 -4.24 9.92 -5.89
CA HIS A 156 -5.45 9.52 -5.16
C HIS A 156 -5.83 8.09 -5.53
N LEU A 157 -6.29 7.35 -4.53
CA LEU A 157 -6.82 6.00 -4.70
C LEU A 157 -8.18 5.91 -4.02
N ASN A 158 -9.22 5.63 -4.81
CA ASN A 158 -10.50 5.18 -4.31
C ASN A 158 -10.58 3.66 -4.50
N GLN A 159 -10.96 2.95 -3.44
CA GLN A 159 -11.04 1.51 -3.46
C GLN A 159 -12.40 1.05 -2.96
N TYR A 160 -13.06 0.28 -3.78
CA TYR A 160 -14.22 -0.53 -3.43
C TYR A 160 -13.74 -1.98 -3.36
N ALA A 161 -14.03 -2.68 -2.27
CA ALA A 161 -13.66 -4.09 -2.15
C ALA A 161 -14.88 -4.93 -1.84
N LEU A 162 -15.09 -5.98 -2.62
CA LEU A 162 -16.11 -7.00 -2.42
C LEU A 162 -15.46 -8.22 -1.79
N PHE A 163 -16.07 -8.77 -0.75
CA PHE A 163 -15.55 -9.93 -0.03
C PHE A 163 -16.61 -11.02 0.01
N GLY A 164 -16.16 -12.24 -0.22
CA GLY A 164 -16.93 -13.44 0.03
C GLY A 164 -16.13 -14.40 0.90
N THR A 165 -16.71 -14.90 1.99
CA THR A 165 -16.09 -15.92 2.86
C THR A 165 -17.04 -17.05 3.09
N PHE A 166 -16.55 -18.25 2.93
CA PHE A 166 -17.30 -19.49 3.15
C PHE A 166 -16.66 -20.31 4.26
N GLY A 167 -17.45 -20.64 5.27
CA GLY A 167 -17.07 -21.58 6.32
C GLY A 167 -17.10 -23.02 5.80
N VAL A 168 -15.94 -23.56 5.43
CA VAL A 168 -15.79 -24.91 4.93
C VAL A 168 -16.04 -25.94 6.04
N THR A 169 -15.42 -25.67 7.19
CA THR A 169 -15.61 -26.47 8.41
C THR A 169 -15.82 -25.52 9.60
N SER A 170 -15.94 -26.06 10.80
CA SER A 170 -16.00 -25.24 12.03
C SER A 170 -14.66 -24.60 12.40
N TRP A 171 -13.59 -24.93 11.71
CA TRP A 171 -12.23 -24.44 11.98
C TRP A 171 -11.50 -23.93 10.73
N LEU A 172 -12.10 -24.00 9.54
CA LEU A 172 -11.50 -23.57 8.28
C LEU A 172 -12.48 -22.71 7.48
N ASP A 173 -12.03 -21.50 7.13
CA ASP A 173 -12.67 -20.58 6.21
C ASP A 173 -11.84 -20.41 4.94
N THR A 174 -12.53 -20.22 3.82
CA THR A 174 -11.93 -19.74 2.57
C THR A 174 -12.60 -18.44 2.16
N SER A 175 -11.81 -17.51 1.63
CA SER A 175 -12.32 -16.20 1.24
C SER A 175 -11.78 -15.76 -0.10
N VAL A 176 -12.52 -14.90 -0.77
CA VAL A 176 -12.09 -14.16 -1.95
C VAL A 176 -12.34 -12.67 -1.71
N ALA A 177 -11.37 -11.85 -2.08
CA ALA A 177 -11.52 -10.40 -2.14
C ALA A 177 -11.29 -9.92 -3.56
N LEU A 178 -12.24 -9.11 -4.05
CA LEU A 178 -12.21 -8.48 -5.36
C LEU A 178 -12.18 -6.96 -5.18
N PRO A 179 -11.02 -6.31 -5.26
CA PRO A 179 -10.93 -4.87 -5.24
C PRO A 179 -11.31 -4.28 -6.61
N ILE A 180 -12.02 -3.17 -6.59
CA ILE A 180 -12.26 -2.29 -7.74
C ILE A 180 -11.62 -0.96 -7.39
N LEU A 181 -10.67 -0.53 -8.18
CA LEU A 181 -9.83 0.63 -7.93
C LEU A 181 -10.14 1.75 -8.92
N ASN A 182 -10.10 2.97 -8.42
CA ASN A 182 -10.03 4.18 -9.24
C ASN A 182 -8.79 4.95 -8.77
N VAL A 183 -7.80 5.02 -9.64
CA VAL A 183 -6.52 5.68 -9.40
C VAL A 183 -6.46 6.94 -10.25
N THR A 184 -6.04 8.05 -9.65
CA THR A 184 -5.77 9.30 -10.35
C THR A 184 -4.36 9.73 -9.99
N VAL A 185 -3.56 10.01 -11.00
CA VAL A 185 -2.20 10.55 -10.86
C VAL A 185 -2.08 11.78 -11.74
N ALA A 186 -1.56 12.86 -11.17
CA ALA A 186 -1.18 14.06 -11.89
C ALA A 186 0.22 14.47 -11.46
N ALA A 187 1.03 14.91 -12.40
CA ALA A 187 2.34 15.44 -12.11
C ALA A 187 2.64 16.63 -13.04
N ASN A 188 3.30 17.64 -12.51
CA ASN A 188 3.76 18.80 -13.27
C ASN A 188 5.12 19.28 -12.76
N GLY A 189 6.01 19.64 -13.66
CA GLY A 189 7.21 20.40 -13.36
C GLY A 189 6.85 21.87 -13.47
N VAL A 190 6.82 22.58 -12.33
CA VAL A 190 6.18 23.91 -12.32
C VAL A 190 7.13 25.06 -12.15
N ASP A 191 8.21 24.89 -11.43
CA ASP A 191 9.13 25.98 -11.13
C ASP A 191 10.56 25.52 -11.40
N CYS A 192 11.25 26.16 -12.30
CA CYS A 192 12.69 25.99 -12.38
C CYS A 192 13.39 26.81 -11.29
N VAL A 193 14.54 26.34 -10.85
CA VAL A 193 15.31 26.96 -9.76
C VAL A 193 16.54 27.63 -10.35
N GLN A 194 16.61 28.97 -10.24
CA GLN A 194 17.78 29.74 -10.70
C GLN A 194 19.05 29.34 -9.92
N PRO A 195 20.23 29.29 -10.58
CA PRO A 195 20.48 29.67 -11.98
C PRO A 195 20.23 28.52 -13.00
N TYR A 196 19.74 27.37 -12.56
CA TYR A 196 19.65 26.14 -13.35
C TYR A 196 18.32 26.00 -14.12
N CYS A 197 17.77 27.10 -14.62
CA CYS A 197 16.57 27.10 -15.47
C CYS A 197 16.88 26.88 -16.94
N SER A 198 18.13 27.10 -17.34
CA SER A 198 18.62 26.86 -18.68
C SER A 198 20.12 26.66 -18.65
N PHE A 199 20.65 26.06 -19.69
CA PHE A 199 22.10 26.05 -19.94
C PHE A 199 22.36 26.34 -21.40
N THR A 200 23.51 26.95 -21.70
CA THR A 200 23.94 27.23 -23.07
C THR A 200 25.03 26.25 -23.46
N THR A 201 24.82 25.58 -24.59
CA THR A 201 25.80 24.66 -25.14
C THR A 201 27.04 25.42 -25.66
N PRO A 202 28.20 24.79 -25.80
CA PRO A 202 29.37 25.39 -26.46
C PRO A 202 29.10 25.88 -27.90
N GLY A 203 28.09 25.31 -28.56
CA GLY A 203 27.62 25.76 -29.88
C GLY A 203 26.71 26.99 -29.86
N GLY A 204 26.44 27.56 -28.70
CA GLY A 204 25.59 28.76 -28.52
C GLY A 204 24.09 28.49 -28.47
N GLU A 205 23.66 27.22 -28.48
CA GLU A 205 22.26 26.86 -28.31
C GLU A 205 21.88 26.94 -26.82
N THR A 206 20.78 27.63 -26.51
CA THR A 206 20.26 27.72 -25.14
C THR A 206 19.09 26.79 -24.95
N ILE A 207 19.27 25.78 -24.08
CA ILE A 207 18.24 24.85 -23.66
C ILE A 207 17.60 25.40 -22.39
N SER A 208 16.29 25.60 -22.40
CA SER A 208 15.52 26.11 -21.27
C SER A 208 14.53 25.07 -20.79
N PHE A 209 14.34 25.03 -19.45
CA PHE A 209 13.28 24.21 -18.86
C PHE A 209 11.91 24.67 -19.39
N GLN A 210 11.12 23.71 -19.82
CA GLN A 210 9.73 23.94 -20.19
C GLN A 210 8.81 23.25 -19.19
N ASN A 211 7.76 23.96 -18.77
CA ASN A 211 6.75 23.37 -17.91
C ASN A 211 6.03 22.24 -18.63
N ALA A 212 6.17 21.03 -18.12
CA ALA A 212 5.44 19.88 -18.58
C ALA A 212 4.37 19.49 -17.56
N GLN A 213 3.23 19.08 -18.04
CA GLN A 213 2.14 18.60 -17.19
C GLN A 213 1.58 17.31 -17.77
N VAL A 214 1.40 16.33 -16.90
CA VAL A 214 0.73 15.08 -17.22
C VAL A 214 -0.32 14.76 -16.18
N SER A 215 -1.41 14.16 -16.61
CA SER A 215 -2.44 13.64 -15.70
C SER A 215 -3.17 12.48 -16.34
N GLY A 216 -3.77 11.67 -15.49
CA GLY A 216 -4.62 10.59 -15.94
C GLY A 216 -5.33 9.92 -14.79
N SER A 217 -6.36 9.17 -15.13
CA SER A 217 -7.08 8.31 -14.21
C SER A 217 -7.39 6.98 -14.87
N ALA A 218 -7.43 5.93 -14.06
CA ALA A 218 -7.83 4.61 -14.48
C ALA A 218 -8.80 4.00 -13.49
N THR A 219 -9.74 3.20 -13.98
CA THR A 219 -10.69 2.47 -13.15
C THR A 219 -10.78 1.04 -13.64
N GLY A 220 -10.72 0.08 -12.74
CA GLY A 220 -10.81 -1.33 -13.09
C GLY A 220 -10.67 -2.25 -11.89
N ILE A 221 -10.66 -3.55 -12.17
CA ILE A 221 -10.44 -4.59 -11.19
C ILE A 221 -8.98 -4.55 -10.76
N GLY A 222 -8.75 -4.67 -9.44
CA GLY A 222 -7.43 -4.79 -8.85
C GLY A 222 -6.95 -6.23 -8.73
N ASP A 223 -5.94 -6.45 -7.91
CA ASP A 223 -5.40 -7.78 -7.64
C ASP A 223 -6.35 -8.58 -6.76
N VAL A 224 -6.84 -9.69 -7.28
CA VAL A 224 -7.72 -10.62 -6.54
C VAL A 224 -6.91 -11.32 -5.46
N VAL A 225 -7.49 -11.41 -4.24
CA VAL A 225 -6.87 -12.12 -3.13
C VAL A 225 -7.71 -13.33 -2.74
N LEU A 226 -7.06 -14.47 -2.69
CA LEU A 226 -7.61 -15.72 -2.16
C LEU A 226 -7.05 -15.95 -0.77
N ARG A 227 -7.89 -16.27 0.20
CA ARG A 227 -7.50 -16.49 1.60
C ARG A 227 -7.96 -17.85 2.08
N ALA A 228 -7.10 -18.52 2.85
CA ALA A 228 -7.47 -19.64 3.71
C ALA A 228 -7.10 -19.29 5.15
N LYS A 229 -8.03 -19.47 6.09
CA LYS A 229 -7.80 -19.23 7.53
C LYS A 229 -8.32 -20.40 8.33
N ALA A 230 -7.50 -20.90 9.26
CA ALA A 230 -7.84 -22.01 10.14
C ALA A 230 -7.68 -21.62 11.60
N THR A 231 -8.67 -21.90 12.45
CA THR A 231 -8.51 -21.85 13.90
C THR A 231 -7.66 -23.04 14.33
N ALA A 232 -6.39 -22.80 14.66
CA ALA A 232 -5.42 -23.82 15.03
C ALA A 232 -5.57 -24.25 16.50
N LEU A 233 -5.95 -23.32 17.38
CA LEU A 233 -6.15 -23.58 18.81
C LEU A 233 -7.36 -22.83 19.34
N ALA A 234 -8.20 -23.52 20.08
CA ALA A 234 -9.33 -22.94 20.80
C ALA A 234 -9.31 -23.43 22.26
N SER A 235 -9.02 -22.54 23.21
CA SER A 235 -8.98 -22.83 24.62
C SER A 235 -9.81 -21.81 25.39
N GLY A 236 -10.99 -22.22 25.83
CA GLY A 236 -11.94 -21.35 26.51
C GLY A 236 -12.30 -20.14 25.66
N LYS A 237 -11.96 -18.95 26.13
CA LYS A 237 -12.19 -17.68 25.43
C LYS A 237 -11.06 -17.30 24.46
N PHE A 238 -9.91 -17.96 24.53
CA PHE A 238 -8.76 -17.68 23.67
C PHE A 238 -8.80 -18.52 22.41
N LYS A 239 -8.46 -17.90 21.29
CA LYS A 239 -8.35 -18.56 19.99
C LYS A 239 -7.14 -18.06 19.24
N LEU A 240 -6.45 -19.00 18.60
CA LEU A 240 -5.37 -18.77 17.67
C LEU A 240 -5.80 -19.27 16.30
N ALA A 241 -5.68 -18.42 15.30
CA ALA A 241 -5.80 -18.81 13.91
C ALA A 241 -4.49 -18.58 13.17
N VAL A 242 -4.27 -19.41 12.16
CA VAL A 242 -3.24 -19.25 11.15
C VAL A 242 -3.91 -19.11 9.78
N GLY A 243 -3.29 -18.37 8.88
CA GLY A 243 -3.85 -18.19 7.55
C GLY A 243 -2.80 -17.82 6.51
N CYS A 244 -3.25 -17.93 5.27
CA CYS A 244 -2.44 -17.58 4.11
C CYS A 244 -3.31 -16.83 3.10
N ASP A 245 -2.77 -15.74 2.56
CA ASP A 245 -3.34 -14.98 1.44
C ASP A 245 -2.47 -15.22 0.20
N LEU A 246 -3.12 -15.48 -0.92
CA LEU A 246 -2.51 -15.50 -2.24
C LEU A 246 -3.11 -14.34 -3.05
N ARG A 247 -2.28 -13.34 -3.35
CA ARG A 247 -2.64 -12.23 -4.24
C ARG A 247 -2.22 -12.57 -5.66
N LEU A 248 -3.18 -12.51 -6.58
CA LEU A 248 -3.00 -12.74 -8.00
C LEU A 248 -2.82 -11.41 -8.72
N PRO A 249 -1.86 -11.25 -9.64
CA PRO A 249 -1.63 -10.01 -10.39
C PRO A 249 -2.68 -9.87 -11.51
N SER A 250 -3.94 -9.71 -11.12
CA SER A 250 -5.08 -9.60 -12.05
C SER A 250 -5.38 -8.16 -12.45
N GLY A 251 -4.89 -7.18 -11.71
CA GLY A 251 -5.03 -5.77 -12.01
C GLY A 251 -4.06 -5.29 -13.10
N ASP A 252 -4.44 -4.26 -13.84
CA ASP A 252 -3.55 -3.58 -14.79
C ASP A 252 -2.52 -2.73 -14.05
N SER A 253 -1.33 -3.29 -13.81
CA SER A 253 -0.26 -2.64 -13.07
C SER A 253 0.23 -1.35 -13.74
N LEU A 254 0.25 -1.28 -15.06
CA LEU A 254 0.66 -0.06 -15.79
C LEU A 254 -0.32 1.11 -15.59
N ASN A 255 -1.52 0.83 -15.12
CA ASN A 255 -2.51 1.83 -14.70
C ASN A 255 -2.66 1.90 -13.17
N PHE A 256 -1.71 1.35 -12.40
CA PHE A 256 -1.75 1.28 -10.93
C PHE A 256 -3.04 0.62 -10.37
N LEU A 257 -3.63 -0.30 -11.12
CA LEU A 257 -4.78 -1.07 -10.68
C LEU A 257 -4.40 -2.39 -9.99
N GLY A 258 -3.10 -2.71 -9.93
CA GLY A 258 -2.54 -3.87 -9.25
C GLY A 258 -1.06 -3.68 -9.03
N ALA A 259 -0.47 -4.52 -8.17
CA ALA A 259 0.95 -4.49 -7.89
C ALA A 259 1.82 -5.09 -9.00
N GLY A 260 1.21 -5.79 -9.97
CA GLY A 260 1.92 -6.44 -11.08
C GLY A 260 2.76 -7.65 -10.68
N SER A 261 2.60 -8.13 -9.46
CA SER A 261 3.34 -9.29 -8.93
C SER A 261 2.43 -10.21 -8.12
N VAL A 262 2.77 -11.49 -8.08
CA VAL A 262 2.18 -12.44 -7.13
C VAL A 262 2.63 -12.07 -5.72
N GLY A 263 1.72 -12.13 -4.76
CA GLY A 263 2.05 -11.96 -3.34
C GLY A 263 1.55 -13.13 -2.52
N VAL A 264 2.34 -13.54 -1.53
CA VAL A 264 1.96 -14.57 -0.55
C VAL A 264 2.14 -13.98 0.83
N LYS A 265 1.08 -14.01 1.65
CA LYS A 265 1.10 -13.51 3.01
C LYS A 265 0.69 -14.62 3.97
N ALA A 266 1.59 -15.02 4.85
CA ALA A 266 1.28 -15.89 5.98
C ALA A 266 0.96 -15.02 7.20
N PHE A 267 -0.06 -15.38 7.98
CA PHE A 267 -0.43 -14.61 9.15
C PHE A 267 -0.91 -15.49 10.32
N GLU A 268 -0.76 -14.94 11.50
CA GLU A 268 -1.30 -15.47 12.75
C GLU A 268 -2.21 -14.42 13.41
N ALA A 269 -3.27 -14.88 14.05
CA ALA A 269 -4.20 -14.04 14.78
C ALA A 269 -4.58 -14.68 16.10
N VAL A 270 -4.31 -13.98 17.19
CA VAL A 270 -4.72 -14.37 18.54
C VAL A 270 -5.81 -13.44 19.00
N SER A 271 -6.88 -13.97 19.55
CA SER A 271 -7.96 -13.15 20.12
C SER A 271 -8.55 -13.79 21.38
N ARG A 272 -9.15 -12.94 22.21
CA ARG A 272 -9.94 -13.37 23.36
C ARG A 272 -11.36 -12.89 23.18
N SER A 273 -12.31 -13.82 23.16
CA SER A 273 -13.74 -13.51 23.03
C SER A 273 -14.31 -12.95 24.35
N GLY A 274 -15.23 -11.96 24.25
CA GLY A 274 -15.92 -11.38 25.39
C GLY A 274 -16.50 -10.01 25.08
N ARG A 275 -17.00 -9.33 26.11
CA ARG A 275 -17.48 -7.93 25.98
C ARG A 275 -16.31 -6.98 25.65
N PHE A 276 -15.11 -7.32 26.12
CA PHE A 276 -13.84 -6.71 25.76
C PHE A 276 -12.97 -7.80 25.15
N SER A 277 -12.60 -7.64 23.91
CA SER A 277 -11.94 -8.65 23.06
C SER A 277 -10.59 -8.11 22.54
N PRO A 278 -9.51 -8.28 23.28
CA PRO A 278 -8.17 -7.96 22.79
C PRO A 278 -7.77 -8.94 21.70
N HIS A 279 -6.97 -8.46 20.75
CA HIS A 279 -6.42 -9.25 19.67
C HIS A 279 -5.00 -8.80 19.28
N LEU A 280 -4.25 -9.72 18.74
CA LEU A 280 -2.91 -9.54 18.22
C LEU A 280 -2.79 -10.27 16.90
N ASN A 281 -2.21 -9.61 15.90
CA ASN A 281 -1.90 -10.21 14.60
C ASN A 281 -0.43 -10.02 14.26
N VAL A 282 0.15 -11.01 13.61
CA VAL A 282 1.48 -10.93 13.00
C VAL A 282 1.40 -11.56 11.62
N ALA A 283 2.05 -10.96 10.65
CA ALA A 283 2.07 -11.48 9.29
C ALA A 283 3.39 -11.15 8.59
N TYR A 284 3.81 -12.07 7.73
CA TYR A 284 4.90 -11.85 6.79
C TYR A 284 4.38 -12.00 5.36
N GLN A 285 4.70 -11.01 4.52
CA GLN A 285 4.29 -10.95 3.14
C GLN A 285 5.52 -10.93 2.23
N TRP A 286 5.60 -11.93 1.38
CA TRP A 286 6.52 -11.97 0.26
C TRP A 286 5.81 -11.48 -1.01
N ASN A 287 6.53 -10.71 -1.84
CA ASN A 287 6.06 -10.21 -3.13
C ASN A 287 7.08 -10.59 -4.22
N GLY A 288 6.59 -10.96 -5.39
CA GLY A 288 7.41 -11.20 -6.57
C GLY A 288 7.80 -9.91 -7.28
N ASP A 289 8.52 -10.03 -8.39
CA ASP A 289 8.98 -8.91 -9.19
C ASP A 289 7.85 -8.18 -9.92
N SER A 290 7.96 -6.85 -10.00
CA SER A 290 6.99 -5.98 -10.67
C SER A 290 7.68 -4.97 -11.59
N LEU A 291 6.98 -4.58 -12.67
CA LEU A 291 7.37 -3.45 -13.50
C LEU A 291 7.36 -2.13 -12.71
N LEU A 292 6.50 -2.02 -11.69
CA LEU A 292 6.38 -0.82 -10.86
C LEU A 292 7.58 -0.63 -9.91
N ALA A 293 8.36 -1.70 -9.65
CA ALA A 293 9.58 -1.66 -8.86
C ALA A 293 10.86 -1.57 -9.72
N GLY A 294 10.73 -1.56 -11.04
CA GLY A 294 11.86 -1.45 -11.96
C GLY A 294 12.40 -0.03 -12.04
N ALA A 295 13.73 0.14 -11.96
CA ALA A 295 14.38 1.45 -12.09
C ALA A 295 14.30 2.00 -13.53
N VAL A 296 14.23 1.11 -14.51
CA VAL A 296 14.12 1.44 -15.92
C VAL A 296 12.71 1.03 -16.40
N PRO A 297 11.96 1.91 -17.06
CA PRO A 297 10.65 1.56 -17.59
C PRO A 297 10.70 0.33 -18.50
N GLY A 298 9.88 -0.68 -18.21
CA GLY A 298 9.84 -1.95 -18.92
C GLY A 298 10.68 -3.06 -18.29
N GLU A 299 11.54 -2.76 -17.35
CA GLU A 299 12.24 -3.76 -16.54
C GLU A 299 11.50 -4.05 -15.25
N LYS A 300 11.67 -5.26 -14.72
CA LYS A 300 11.09 -5.63 -13.42
C LYS A 300 12.11 -5.44 -12.31
N GLY A 301 11.65 -4.99 -11.17
CA GLY A 301 12.40 -4.97 -9.92
C GLY A 301 11.66 -5.75 -8.82
N ASN A 302 12.39 -6.07 -7.75
CA ASN A 302 11.83 -6.77 -6.60
C ASN A 302 10.90 -5.85 -5.83
N MET A 303 9.66 -6.28 -5.59
CA MET A 303 8.76 -5.59 -4.67
C MET A 303 9.20 -5.85 -3.22
N PRO A 304 9.05 -4.86 -2.31
CA PRO A 304 9.44 -5.01 -0.93
C PRO A 304 8.71 -6.15 -0.23
N GLU A 305 9.41 -6.83 0.69
CA GLU A 305 8.82 -7.76 1.64
C GLU A 305 8.33 -7.00 2.87
N ILE A 306 7.30 -7.51 3.55
CA ILE A 306 6.64 -6.77 4.61
C ILE A 306 6.38 -7.67 5.80
N LEU A 307 6.94 -7.31 6.95
CA LEU A 307 6.54 -7.85 8.25
C LEU A 307 5.49 -6.92 8.87
N SER A 308 4.28 -7.41 9.10
CA SER A 308 3.18 -6.64 9.67
C SER A 308 2.83 -7.16 11.06
N TYR A 309 2.47 -6.25 11.96
CA TYR A 309 1.90 -6.58 13.25
C TYR A 309 0.77 -5.62 13.61
N ALA A 310 -0.19 -6.11 14.35
CA ALA A 310 -1.27 -5.28 14.85
C ALA A 310 -1.67 -5.72 16.25
N VAL A 311 -1.95 -4.76 17.11
CA VAL A 311 -2.50 -4.99 18.45
C VAL A 311 -3.70 -4.08 18.64
N GLY A 312 -4.78 -4.62 19.18
CA GLY A 312 -5.98 -3.84 19.39
C GLY A 312 -6.98 -4.50 20.31
N ALA A 313 -8.09 -3.85 20.46
CA ALA A 313 -9.24 -4.37 21.17
C ALA A 313 -10.55 -3.86 20.60
N ASP A 314 -11.55 -4.68 20.69
CA ASP A 314 -12.93 -4.29 20.42
C ASP A 314 -13.81 -4.49 21.66
N MET A 315 -14.79 -3.62 21.83
CA MET A 315 -15.66 -3.60 23.00
C MET A 315 -17.13 -3.43 22.57
N ALA A 316 -18.00 -4.27 23.13
CA ALA A 316 -19.44 -4.09 23.04
C ALA A 316 -19.85 -2.89 23.93
N ALA A 317 -19.94 -1.71 23.32
CA ALA A 317 -20.28 -0.47 24.03
C ALA A 317 -21.73 -0.48 24.52
N VAL A 318 -22.65 -0.79 23.59
CA VAL A 318 -24.07 -1.00 23.89
C VAL A 318 -24.59 -2.19 23.05
N LYS A 319 -25.85 -2.57 23.27
CA LYS A 319 -26.48 -3.64 22.49
C LYS A 319 -26.40 -3.32 20.99
N ASN A 320 -25.95 -4.28 20.19
CA ASN A 320 -25.81 -4.18 18.74
C ASN A 320 -24.79 -3.13 18.27
N PHE A 321 -23.88 -2.66 19.13
CA PHE A 321 -22.87 -1.68 18.75
C PHE A 321 -21.52 -2.03 19.39
N THR A 322 -20.52 -2.16 18.57
CA THR A 322 -19.11 -2.44 18.95
C THR A 322 -18.23 -1.27 18.51
N VAL A 323 -17.30 -0.86 19.37
CA VAL A 323 -16.21 0.04 19.03
C VAL A 323 -14.93 -0.74 18.99
N SER A 324 -13.99 -0.35 18.13
CA SER A 324 -12.65 -0.95 18.03
C SER A 324 -11.57 0.11 17.98
N ALA A 325 -10.42 -0.22 18.54
CA ALA A 325 -9.20 0.56 18.44
C ALA A 325 -8.03 -0.38 18.13
N ASP A 326 -7.26 -0.07 17.09
CA ASP A 326 -6.16 -0.86 16.61
C ASP A 326 -4.91 0.00 16.41
N PHE A 327 -3.76 -0.54 16.75
CA PHE A 327 -2.45 -0.06 16.34
C PHE A 327 -1.87 -1.05 15.33
N LEU A 328 -1.44 -0.56 14.18
CA LEU A 328 -0.87 -1.36 13.11
C LEU A 328 0.54 -0.86 12.82
N GLY A 329 1.49 -1.77 12.78
CA GLY A 329 2.88 -1.50 12.41
C GLY A 329 3.31 -2.37 11.25
N GLU A 330 4.20 -1.86 10.44
CA GLU A 330 4.81 -2.59 9.33
C GLU A 330 6.30 -2.28 9.28
N HIS A 331 7.10 -3.32 9.09
CA HIS A 331 8.50 -3.23 8.74
C HIS A 331 8.65 -3.63 7.27
N VAL A 332 8.96 -2.65 6.43
CA VAL A 332 9.10 -2.81 4.99
C VAL A 332 10.56 -2.98 4.65
N LEU A 333 10.89 -4.06 3.94
CA LEU A 333 12.25 -4.48 3.64
C LEU A 333 12.63 -4.14 2.20
N ASN A 334 13.81 -3.58 2.02
CA ASN A 334 14.42 -3.33 0.70
C ASN A 334 13.53 -2.51 -0.26
N ALA A 335 12.82 -1.52 0.26
CA ALA A 335 11.98 -0.64 -0.55
C ALA A 335 12.79 0.46 -1.23
N ALA A 336 12.37 0.86 -2.40
CA ALA A 336 12.83 2.09 -3.02
C ALA A 336 12.32 3.30 -2.24
N ARG A 337 13.20 4.28 -2.02
CA ARG A 337 12.96 5.44 -1.16
C ARG A 337 13.38 6.73 -1.84
N LEU A 338 12.77 7.82 -1.43
CA LEU A 338 13.24 9.17 -1.74
C LEU A 338 14.07 9.72 -0.58
N ALA A 339 15.32 10.10 -0.88
CA ALA A 339 16.21 10.74 0.08
C ALA A 339 16.47 12.20 -0.31
N GLN A 340 16.39 13.11 0.67
CA GLN A 340 16.80 14.48 0.46
C GLN A 340 18.33 14.57 0.46
N VAL A 341 18.88 15.16 -0.58
CA VAL A 341 20.30 15.40 -0.76
C VAL A 341 20.55 16.84 -1.18
N THR A 342 21.80 17.27 -1.18
CA THR A 342 22.20 18.57 -1.72
C THR A 342 23.06 18.36 -2.94
N THR A 343 22.66 18.93 -4.06
CA THR A 343 23.39 18.88 -5.34
C THR A 343 23.57 20.30 -5.86
N LEU A 344 24.77 20.69 -6.26
CA LEU A 344 25.10 22.04 -6.72
C LEU A 344 24.68 23.16 -5.72
N GLY A 345 24.69 22.86 -4.42
CA GLY A 345 24.26 23.79 -3.37
C GLY A 345 22.74 23.96 -3.21
N LEU A 346 21.93 23.20 -3.96
CA LEU A 346 20.48 23.23 -3.92
C LEU A 346 19.90 21.94 -3.33
N PRO A 347 18.72 21.99 -2.70
CA PRO A 347 17.99 20.78 -2.34
C PRO A 347 17.69 19.93 -3.58
N ASN A 348 17.92 18.65 -3.46
CA ASN A 348 17.63 17.66 -4.49
C ASN A 348 17.05 16.41 -3.86
N THR A 349 16.44 15.56 -4.67
CA THR A 349 15.92 14.26 -4.29
C THR A 349 16.68 13.17 -5.02
N ALA A 350 17.18 12.19 -4.28
CA ALA A 350 17.89 11.04 -4.81
C ALA A 350 17.12 9.75 -4.52
N LEU A 351 17.33 8.77 -5.39
CA LEU A 351 16.85 7.41 -5.18
C LEU A 351 17.74 6.72 -4.14
N ALA A 352 17.11 6.00 -3.21
CA ALA A 352 17.78 5.17 -2.23
C ALA A 352 17.02 3.84 -2.10
N VAL A 353 17.65 2.82 -1.54
CA VAL A 353 17.01 1.56 -1.16
C VAL A 353 17.26 1.33 0.31
N GLY A 354 16.22 0.92 1.05
CA GLY A 354 16.37 0.68 2.47
C GLY A 354 15.11 0.17 3.13
N ASN A 355 15.27 -0.23 4.38
CA ASN A 355 14.16 -0.65 5.24
C ASN A 355 13.54 0.55 5.94
N PHE A 356 12.27 0.44 6.28
CA PHE A 356 11.60 1.43 7.10
C PHE A 356 10.43 0.84 7.89
N ASP A 357 10.09 1.51 8.98
CA ASP A 357 8.94 1.18 9.81
C ASP A 357 7.81 2.16 9.56
N THR A 358 6.56 1.67 9.58
CA THR A 358 5.36 2.50 9.59
C THR A 358 4.49 2.18 10.79
N ALA A 359 3.81 3.21 11.30
CA ALA A 359 2.89 3.11 12.41
C ALA A 359 1.57 3.82 12.10
N ARG A 360 0.46 3.10 12.28
CA ARG A 360 -0.89 3.60 12.04
C ARG A 360 -1.79 3.32 13.23
N GLY A 361 -2.71 4.21 13.51
CA GLY A 361 -3.81 3.99 14.45
C GLY A 361 -5.13 3.92 13.71
N ALA A 362 -6.01 3.05 14.16
CA ALA A 362 -7.33 2.89 13.60
C ALA A 362 -8.40 2.95 14.71
N LEU A 363 -9.44 3.74 14.48
CA LEU A 363 -10.61 3.78 15.33
C LEU A 363 -11.82 3.42 14.50
N GLY A 364 -12.60 2.44 14.97
CA GLY A 364 -13.72 1.91 14.22
C GLY A 364 -14.94 1.57 15.05
N PHE A 365 -16.02 1.33 14.35
CA PHE A 365 -17.25 0.81 14.94
C PHE A 365 -17.93 -0.21 14.03
N LYS A 366 -18.76 -1.07 14.62
CA LYS A 366 -19.71 -1.93 13.94
C LYS A 366 -21.06 -1.83 14.60
N TRP A 367 -22.07 -1.66 13.78
CA TRP A 367 -23.46 -1.54 14.17
C TRP A 367 -24.29 -2.61 13.47
N LYS A 368 -25.14 -3.31 14.25
CA LYS A 368 -26.07 -4.31 13.76
C LYS A 368 -27.49 -3.74 13.72
N PRO A 369 -27.92 -3.07 12.63
CA PRO A 369 -29.26 -2.49 12.53
C PRO A 369 -30.36 -3.54 12.47
N VAL A 370 -30.10 -4.64 11.74
CA VAL A 370 -31.04 -5.74 11.57
C VAL A 370 -30.29 -7.08 11.75
N LYS A 371 -31.04 -8.18 11.79
CA LYS A 371 -30.47 -9.51 11.93
C LYS A 371 -29.47 -9.77 10.80
N ASP A 372 -28.33 -10.33 11.16
CA ASP A 372 -27.27 -10.83 10.25
C ASP A 372 -26.62 -9.76 9.34
N MET A 373 -27.00 -8.48 9.44
CA MET A 373 -26.40 -7.36 8.75
C MET A 373 -25.56 -6.51 9.69
N LEU A 374 -24.36 -6.11 9.24
CA LEU A 374 -23.50 -5.17 9.96
C LEU A 374 -23.15 -3.99 9.04
N VAL A 375 -23.16 -2.80 9.62
CA VAL A 375 -22.59 -1.58 9.07
C VAL A 375 -21.31 -1.29 9.84
N SER A 376 -20.24 -1.00 9.16
CA SER A 376 -18.94 -0.68 9.76
C SER A 376 -18.41 0.67 9.28
N GLY A 377 -17.71 1.34 10.16
CA GLY A 377 -16.94 2.54 9.84
C GLY A 377 -15.59 2.49 10.56
N ASN A 378 -14.57 3.05 9.94
CA ASN A 378 -13.25 3.15 10.50
C ASN A 378 -12.54 4.40 9.97
N ILE A 379 -11.65 4.97 10.78
CA ILE A 379 -10.70 5.99 10.36
C ILE A 379 -9.32 5.47 10.69
N LEU A 380 -8.47 5.39 9.66
CA LEU A 380 -7.06 5.02 9.77
C LEU A 380 -6.21 6.27 9.63
N ALA A 381 -5.32 6.51 10.59
CA ALA A 381 -4.37 7.62 10.61
C ALA A 381 -2.95 7.08 10.68
N LYS A 382 -2.02 7.66 9.91
CA LYS A 382 -0.61 7.34 9.91
C LYS A 382 0.15 8.33 10.81
N PHE A 383 1.07 7.84 11.65
CA PHE A 383 1.76 8.64 12.67
C PHE A 383 3.19 9.01 12.28
N ASP A 384 3.75 8.35 11.30
CA ASP A 384 5.10 8.58 10.79
C ASP A 384 5.08 9.12 9.36
N HIS A 385 6.25 9.51 8.85
CA HIS A 385 6.42 10.03 7.50
C HIS A 385 7.22 9.09 6.57
N ASN A 386 7.49 7.86 7.01
CA ASN A 386 8.21 6.88 6.20
C ASN A 386 7.31 6.27 5.13
N GLY A 387 7.86 6.00 3.95
CA GLY A 387 7.10 5.51 2.82
C GLY A 387 6.00 6.48 2.40
N LEU A 388 4.98 5.98 1.72
CA LEU A 388 3.85 6.79 1.26
C LEU A 388 2.94 7.17 2.41
N HIS A 389 2.79 8.47 2.65
CA HIS A 389 1.99 9.02 3.72
C HIS A 389 0.61 9.48 3.21
N HIS A 390 -0.37 9.25 4.04
CA HIS A 390 -1.75 9.74 3.87
C HIS A 390 -2.23 10.34 5.20
N THR A 391 -3.05 11.36 5.17
CA THR A 391 -3.57 12.00 6.40
C THR A 391 -4.50 11.05 7.16
N ALA A 392 -5.73 10.99 6.77
CA ALA A 392 -6.73 10.09 7.35
C ALA A 392 -7.45 9.34 6.24
N VAL A 393 -7.61 8.04 6.40
CA VAL A 393 -8.32 7.18 5.45
C VAL A 393 -9.64 6.76 6.08
N PRO A 394 -10.76 7.32 5.62
CA PRO A 394 -12.07 6.83 6.00
C PRO A 394 -12.36 5.49 5.32
N LEU A 395 -12.91 4.56 6.07
CA LEU A 395 -13.47 3.30 5.59
C LEU A 395 -14.92 3.21 6.02
N VAL A 396 -15.77 2.84 5.10
CA VAL A 396 -17.18 2.45 5.39
C VAL A 396 -17.44 1.09 4.76
N GLY A 397 -18.30 0.30 5.40
CA GLY A 397 -18.61 -1.04 4.92
C GLY A 397 -19.99 -1.52 5.36
N ILE A 398 -20.48 -2.46 4.57
CA ILE A 398 -21.69 -3.22 4.87
C ILE A 398 -21.41 -4.70 4.68
N SER A 399 -21.94 -5.53 5.55
CA SER A 399 -21.78 -6.98 5.44
C SER A 399 -23.04 -7.72 5.86
N TYR A 400 -23.18 -8.92 5.35
CA TYR A 400 -24.29 -9.82 5.67
C TYR A 400 -23.79 -11.26 5.81
N THR A 401 -24.35 -11.98 6.79
CA THR A 401 -24.02 -13.41 7.01
C THR A 401 -25.26 -14.26 6.76
N PHE A 402 -25.15 -15.23 5.83
CA PHE A 402 -26.21 -16.18 5.47
C PHE A 402 -26.11 -17.48 6.26
#